data_38996a053d8c9cd674e50a4f9b8e67a6
#
_entry.id   38996a053d8c9cd674e50a4f9b8e67a6
#
_cell.length_a   1.000
_cell.length_b   1.000
_cell.length_c   1.000
_cell.angle_alpha   90.00
_cell.angle_beta   90.00
_cell.angle_gamma   90.00
#
_symmetry.space_group_name_H-M   'P 1'
#
loop_
_entity.id
_entity.type
_entity.pdbx_description
1 polymer ?
#
loop_
_entity_poly.entity_id
_entity_poly.type
_entity_poly.pdbx_seq_one_letter_code
_entity_poly.pdbx_strand_id
1 'polypeptide(L)'
;FMMVTHMPLADMARSEAAKVIIEREQMYNTLGMPSVLVGNMNATQDDAASATFRTHWEDAYQATDPAFVDGPVGTFNGHKTSTDLSVSTARIDYIYTRGQLSLKTYKVDNSIYEGIYPSDHCPVTIQVDFDYDAPEAPEIEGSGTASDPWKISSPADWNAVAESINSGAADAVYLSTACYELSADIDFE
;
A
#
# COMPACT_ATOMS: atom_id res chain seq x y z
N PHE A 1 2.65 3.96 3.76
CA PHE A 1 1.90 2.73 4.09
C PHE A 1 1.74 1.86 2.85
N MET A 2 2.02 0.56 2.95
CA MET A 2 1.97 -0.33 1.78
C MET A 2 1.12 -1.56 2.07
N MET A 3 0.24 -1.91 1.13
CA MET A 3 -0.58 -3.12 1.16
C MET A 3 -0.35 -3.96 -0.10
N VAL A 4 -0.31 -5.27 0.07
CA VAL A 4 -0.18 -6.23 -1.03
C VAL A 4 -1.35 -7.19 -0.97
N THR A 5 -1.97 -7.49 -2.11
CA THR A 5 -3.11 -8.40 -2.18
C THR A 5 -3.09 -9.28 -3.42
N HIS A 6 -3.78 -10.41 -3.33
CA HIS A 6 -4.18 -11.23 -4.46
C HIS A 6 -5.68 -11.51 -4.32
N MET A 7 -6.48 -10.92 -5.18
CA MET A 7 -7.94 -10.96 -5.09
C MET A 7 -8.52 -12.28 -5.61
N PRO A 8 -9.66 -12.71 -5.08
CA PRO A 8 -10.34 -13.93 -5.56
C PRO A 8 -10.88 -13.77 -6.99
N LEU A 9 -11.12 -14.90 -7.66
CA LEU A 9 -11.68 -14.92 -9.03
C LEU A 9 -13.19 -14.59 -9.08
N ALA A 10 -13.94 -14.84 -8.00
CA ALA A 10 -15.38 -14.63 -7.98
C ALA A 10 -15.73 -13.14 -7.76
N ASP A 11 -16.54 -12.57 -8.64
CA ASP A 11 -16.90 -11.13 -8.66
C ASP A 11 -17.45 -10.61 -7.35
N MET A 12 -18.38 -11.35 -6.73
CA MET A 12 -18.96 -10.96 -5.46
C MET A 12 -17.90 -10.93 -4.34
N ALA A 13 -17.04 -11.94 -4.29
CA ALA A 13 -15.95 -12.00 -3.30
C ALA A 13 -14.93 -10.88 -3.50
N ARG A 14 -14.62 -10.52 -4.76
CA ARG A 14 -13.75 -9.37 -5.07
C ARG A 14 -14.35 -8.06 -4.59
N SER A 15 -15.65 -7.85 -4.87
CA SER A 15 -16.32 -6.62 -4.48
C SER A 15 -16.37 -6.43 -2.96
N GLU A 16 -16.60 -7.50 -2.19
CA GLU A 16 -16.56 -7.44 -0.73
C GLU A 16 -15.12 -7.29 -0.20
N ALA A 17 -14.15 -8.01 -0.78
CA ALA A 17 -12.76 -7.87 -0.38
C ALA A 17 -12.21 -6.45 -0.63
N ALA A 18 -12.63 -5.77 -1.70
CA ALA A 18 -12.22 -4.39 -1.96
C ALA A 18 -12.65 -3.43 -0.84
N LYS A 19 -13.86 -3.59 -0.32
CA LYS A 19 -14.34 -2.80 0.83
C LYS A 19 -13.50 -3.06 2.08
N VAL A 20 -13.26 -4.34 2.39
CA VAL A 20 -12.45 -4.74 3.54
C VAL A 20 -11.04 -4.18 3.44
N ILE A 21 -10.42 -4.16 2.26
CA ILE A 21 -9.07 -3.61 2.07
C ILE A 21 -9.05 -2.11 2.36
N ILE A 22 -10.06 -1.35 1.90
CA ILE A 22 -10.20 0.08 2.22
C ILE A 22 -10.36 0.28 3.73
N GLU A 23 -11.25 -0.47 4.38
CA GLU A 23 -11.46 -0.40 5.82
C GLU A 23 -10.15 -0.70 6.59
N ARG A 24 -9.35 -1.66 6.13
CA ARG A 24 -8.07 -2.00 6.75
C ARG A 24 -7.02 -0.91 6.56
N GLU A 25 -6.97 -0.28 5.38
CA GLU A 25 -6.09 0.87 5.19
C GLU A 25 -6.46 1.99 6.15
N GLN A 26 -7.73 2.35 6.24
CA GLN A 26 -8.21 3.38 7.16
C GLN A 26 -7.93 3.05 8.63
N MET A 27 -8.08 1.76 9.01
CA MET A 27 -7.84 1.30 10.38
C MET A 27 -6.36 1.36 10.76
N TYR A 28 -5.45 1.02 9.85
CA TYR A 28 -4.03 0.88 10.16
C TYR A 28 -3.18 2.08 9.74
N ASN A 29 -3.65 2.89 8.79
CA ASN A 29 -2.97 4.11 8.35
C ASN A 29 -3.48 5.33 9.13
N THR A 30 -3.41 5.27 10.46
CA THR A 30 -3.97 6.29 11.37
C THR A 30 -3.30 7.65 11.23
N LEU A 31 -2.05 7.68 10.77
CA LEU A 31 -1.31 8.93 10.52
C LEU A 31 -1.62 9.55 9.15
N GLY A 32 -2.48 8.92 8.34
CA GLY A 32 -2.79 9.40 7.00
C GLY A 32 -1.59 9.44 6.05
N MET A 33 -0.62 8.55 6.26
CA MET A 33 0.55 8.45 5.39
C MET A 33 0.15 8.16 3.95
N PRO A 34 0.94 8.60 2.97
CA PRO A 34 0.77 8.15 1.60
C PRO A 34 0.69 6.63 1.54
N SER A 35 -0.30 6.10 0.82
CA SER A 35 -0.51 4.65 0.76
C SER A 35 -0.45 4.12 -0.66
N VAL A 36 0.07 2.90 -0.77
CA VAL A 36 0.21 2.16 -2.03
C VAL A 36 -0.39 0.78 -1.86
N LEU A 37 -1.39 0.44 -2.68
CA LEU A 37 -1.96 -0.90 -2.77
C LEU A 37 -1.51 -1.55 -4.06
N VAL A 38 -0.87 -2.72 -3.97
CA VAL A 38 -0.38 -3.47 -5.14
C VAL A 38 -0.90 -4.89 -5.16
N GLY A 39 -1.04 -5.46 -6.34
CA GLY A 39 -1.31 -6.88 -6.51
C GLY A 39 -2.11 -7.26 -7.73
N ASN A 40 -2.34 -8.57 -7.85
CA ASN A 40 -3.28 -9.11 -8.81
C ASN A 40 -4.71 -8.92 -8.29
N MET A 41 -5.44 -8.04 -8.93
CA MET A 41 -6.84 -7.76 -8.55
C MET A 41 -7.83 -8.75 -9.17
N ASN A 42 -7.38 -9.59 -10.13
CA ASN A 42 -8.27 -10.48 -10.90
C ASN A 42 -9.51 -9.76 -11.46
N ALA A 43 -9.39 -8.48 -11.70
CA ALA A 43 -10.44 -7.55 -12.09
C ALA A 43 -9.90 -6.61 -13.18
N THR A 44 -10.70 -6.34 -14.20
CA THR A 44 -10.40 -5.28 -15.16
C THR A 44 -10.80 -3.91 -14.62
N GLN A 45 -10.45 -2.85 -15.33
CA GLN A 45 -10.82 -1.49 -14.91
C GLN A 45 -12.33 -1.25 -14.79
N ASP A 46 -13.15 -2.04 -15.50
CA ASP A 46 -14.61 -1.88 -15.55
C ASP A 46 -15.32 -2.71 -14.47
N ASP A 47 -14.60 -3.53 -13.73
CA ASP A 47 -15.14 -4.33 -12.62
C ASP A 47 -15.54 -3.46 -11.43
N ALA A 48 -16.57 -3.92 -10.70
CA ALA A 48 -17.08 -3.24 -9.52
C ALA A 48 -16.02 -3.10 -8.40
N ALA A 49 -15.14 -4.09 -8.25
CA ALA A 49 -14.03 -4.03 -7.29
C ALA A 49 -13.05 -2.90 -7.64
N SER A 50 -12.67 -2.78 -8.93
CA SER A 50 -11.81 -1.70 -9.41
C SER A 50 -12.46 -0.33 -9.26
N ALA A 51 -13.76 -0.22 -9.51
CA ALA A 51 -14.52 1.00 -9.24
C ALA A 51 -14.50 1.35 -7.74
N THR A 52 -14.64 0.36 -6.86
CA THR A 52 -14.56 0.53 -5.41
C THR A 52 -13.18 1.04 -4.99
N PHE A 53 -12.09 0.44 -5.47
CA PHE A 53 -10.74 0.93 -5.16
C PHE A 53 -10.53 2.39 -5.58
N ARG A 54 -11.02 2.79 -6.75
CA ARG A 54 -10.92 4.17 -7.25
C ARG A 54 -11.74 5.20 -6.46
N THR A 55 -12.61 4.79 -5.55
CA THR A 55 -13.22 5.74 -4.59
C THR A 55 -12.27 6.17 -3.48
N HIS A 56 -11.17 5.45 -3.29
CA HIS A 56 -10.25 5.65 -2.19
C HIS A 56 -8.81 5.92 -2.64
N TRP A 57 -8.36 5.29 -3.71
CA TRP A 57 -7.04 5.46 -4.32
C TRP A 57 -7.15 5.91 -5.77
N GLU A 58 -6.06 6.42 -6.30
CA GLU A 58 -5.87 6.65 -7.73
C GLU A 58 -5.22 5.44 -8.38
N ASP A 59 -5.67 5.06 -9.56
CA ASP A 59 -5.03 4.03 -10.40
C ASP A 59 -3.75 4.63 -11.01
N ALA A 60 -2.60 4.12 -10.61
CA ALA A 60 -1.30 4.66 -11.03
C ALA A 60 -1.12 4.68 -12.55
N TYR A 61 -1.68 3.71 -13.28
CA TYR A 61 -1.68 3.73 -14.75
C TYR A 61 -2.40 4.95 -15.32
N GLN A 62 -3.56 5.29 -14.74
CA GLN A 62 -4.39 6.40 -15.21
C GLN A 62 -3.86 7.75 -14.74
N ALA A 63 -3.21 7.79 -13.58
CA ALA A 63 -2.68 9.00 -12.96
C ALA A 63 -1.30 9.40 -13.50
N THR A 64 -0.54 8.47 -14.08
CA THR A 64 0.75 8.76 -14.70
C THR A 64 0.53 9.47 -16.04
N ASP A 65 1.32 10.52 -16.30
CA ASP A 65 1.33 11.18 -17.62
C ASP A 65 1.62 10.14 -18.71
N PRO A 66 0.79 10.05 -19.76
CA PRO A 66 0.96 9.08 -20.85
C PRO A 66 2.34 9.09 -21.51
N ALA A 67 3.06 10.21 -21.45
CA ALA A 67 4.44 10.31 -21.96
C ALA A 67 5.45 9.47 -21.15
N PHE A 68 5.09 9.08 -19.93
CA PHE A 68 5.92 8.30 -19.00
C PHE A 68 5.35 6.91 -18.71
N VAL A 69 4.40 6.46 -19.50
CA VAL A 69 3.87 5.10 -19.46
C VAL A 69 4.59 4.25 -20.50
N ASP A 70 5.17 3.12 -20.08
CA ASP A 70 5.92 2.19 -20.95
C ASP A 70 5.35 0.78 -20.88
N GLY A 71 5.45 0.04 -21.99
CA GLY A 71 4.99 -1.34 -22.12
C GLY A 71 3.52 -1.48 -22.54
N PRO A 72 3.00 -2.72 -22.55
CA PRO A 72 1.62 -2.99 -22.93
C PRO A 72 0.63 -2.54 -21.87
N VAL A 73 -0.63 -2.32 -22.26
CA VAL A 73 -1.71 -2.03 -21.30
C VAL A 73 -2.02 -3.23 -20.42
N GLY A 74 -2.06 -4.44 -21.01
CA GLY A 74 -2.37 -5.67 -20.29
C GLY A 74 -1.19 -6.17 -19.49
N THR A 75 -1.50 -6.84 -18.40
CA THR A 75 -0.50 -7.40 -17.46
C THR A 75 -0.47 -8.91 -17.44
N PHE A 76 -1.38 -9.58 -18.14
CA PHE A 76 -1.52 -11.02 -18.18
C PHE A 76 -1.18 -11.58 -19.57
N ASN A 77 -0.24 -12.50 -19.66
CA ASN A 77 0.17 -13.17 -20.91
C ASN A 77 -0.35 -14.61 -21.03
N GLY A 78 -0.86 -15.20 -19.95
CA GLY A 78 -1.48 -16.51 -19.95
C GLY A 78 -0.52 -17.67 -20.23
N HIS A 79 0.72 -17.61 -19.74
CA HIS A 79 1.78 -18.60 -20.01
C HIS A 79 2.03 -18.80 -21.51
N LYS A 80 2.13 -17.70 -22.26
CA LYS A 80 2.39 -17.75 -23.69
C LYS A 80 3.71 -18.49 -23.98
N THR A 81 3.69 -19.28 -25.04
CA THR A 81 4.86 -20.01 -25.50
C THR A 81 5.76 -19.14 -26.39
N SER A 82 6.96 -19.64 -26.70
CA SER A 82 7.88 -18.97 -27.63
C SER A 82 7.30 -18.67 -29.02
N THR A 83 6.18 -19.29 -29.37
CA THR A 83 5.49 -19.09 -30.67
C THR A 83 4.36 -18.05 -30.59
N ASP A 84 3.89 -17.72 -29.39
CA ASP A 84 2.91 -16.65 -29.15
C ASP A 84 3.36 -15.80 -27.95
N LEU A 85 3.93 -14.66 -28.26
CA LEU A 85 4.45 -13.69 -27.28
C LEU A 85 3.50 -12.51 -27.07
N SER A 86 2.25 -12.66 -27.51
CA SER A 86 1.24 -11.62 -27.29
C SER A 86 0.89 -11.49 -25.82
N VAL A 87 0.73 -10.26 -25.36
CA VAL A 87 0.16 -9.95 -24.03
C VAL A 87 -1.32 -9.64 -24.19
N SER A 88 -2.15 -10.17 -23.30
CA SER A 88 -3.57 -9.83 -23.24
C SER A 88 -3.75 -8.33 -23.08
N THR A 89 -4.86 -7.79 -23.56
CA THR A 89 -5.27 -6.39 -23.27
C THR A 89 -5.85 -6.24 -21.86
N ALA A 90 -6.07 -7.36 -21.15
CA ALA A 90 -6.59 -7.35 -19.80
C ALA A 90 -5.50 -6.92 -18.81
N ARG A 91 -5.68 -5.75 -18.22
CA ARG A 91 -4.91 -5.29 -17.08
C ARG A 91 -5.63 -5.78 -15.82
N ILE A 92 -5.00 -6.71 -15.10
CA ILE A 92 -5.53 -7.33 -13.87
C ILE A 92 -4.59 -7.18 -12.68
N ASP A 93 -3.37 -6.70 -12.92
CA ASP A 93 -2.42 -6.32 -11.90
C ASP A 93 -2.39 -4.78 -11.81
N TYR A 94 -2.47 -4.28 -10.59
CA TYR A 94 -2.61 -2.84 -10.35
C TYR A 94 -1.66 -2.37 -9.29
N ILE A 95 -1.30 -1.10 -9.43
CA ILE A 95 -0.74 -0.26 -8.38
C ILE A 95 -1.71 0.90 -8.20
N TYR A 96 -2.27 1.00 -7.02
CA TYR A 96 -3.11 2.12 -6.60
C TYR A 96 -2.34 2.99 -5.62
N THR A 97 -2.49 4.30 -5.71
CA THR A 97 -1.75 5.26 -4.88
C THR A 97 -2.69 6.29 -4.25
N ARG A 98 -2.35 6.77 -3.05
CA ARG A 98 -3.12 7.79 -2.34
C ARG A 98 -2.20 8.64 -1.49
N GLY A 99 -2.53 9.93 -1.36
CA GLY A 99 -1.83 10.89 -0.51
C GLY A 99 -0.78 11.71 -1.24
N GLN A 100 0.11 12.35 -0.49
CA GLN A 100 1.12 13.27 -1.03
C GLN A 100 2.28 12.48 -1.64
N LEU A 101 2.14 12.17 -2.92
CA LEU A 101 3.16 11.54 -3.74
C LEU A 101 3.02 11.99 -5.20
N SER A 102 4.11 11.94 -5.94
CA SER A 102 4.17 12.30 -7.36
C SER A 102 4.61 11.11 -8.19
N LEU A 103 3.72 10.59 -9.04
CA LEU A 103 4.03 9.53 -9.99
C LEU A 103 4.95 10.07 -11.08
N LYS A 104 6.08 9.40 -11.32
CA LYS A 104 7.07 9.77 -12.34
C LYS A 104 6.98 8.87 -13.56
N THR A 105 6.89 7.56 -13.34
CA THR A 105 6.80 6.57 -14.42
C THR A 105 5.86 5.44 -14.03
N TYR A 106 5.28 4.81 -15.04
CA TYR A 106 4.56 3.54 -14.92
C TYR A 106 5.05 2.60 -16.02
N LYS A 107 5.40 1.38 -15.68
CA LYS A 107 5.88 0.40 -16.66
C LYS A 107 5.28 -0.97 -16.44
N VAL A 108 4.84 -1.60 -17.52
CA VAL A 108 4.57 -3.03 -17.60
C VAL A 108 5.72 -3.68 -18.35
N ASP A 109 6.49 -4.54 -17.68
CA ASP A 109 7.64 -5.21 -18.28
C ASP A 109 7.21 -6.51 -18.95
N ASN A 110 7.18 -6.51 -20.28
CA ASN A 110 6.90 -7.69 -21.10
C ASN A 110 8.18 -8.32 -21.69
N SER A 111 9.30 -8.20 -21.01
CA SER A 111 10.58 -8.79 -21.42
C SER A 111 10.52 -10.31 -21.49
N ILE A 112 11.19 -10.84 -22.50
CA ILE A 112 11.27 -12.26 -22.78
C ILE A 112 12.69 -12.72 -22.48
N TYR A 113 12.81 -13.84 -21.79
CA TYR A 113 14.08 -14.45 -21.43
C TYR A 113 14.17 -15.83 -22.08
N GLU A 114 15.22 -16.03 -22.88
CA GLU A 114 15.45 -17.30 -23.61
C GLU A 114 14.22 -17.78 -24.41
N GLY A 115 13.43 -16.83 -24.95
CA GLY A 115 12.27 -17.11 -25.79
C GLY A 115 10.96 -17.40 -25.05
N ILE A 116 10.92 -17.23 -23.72
CA ILE A 116 9.74 -17.45 -22.90
C ILE A 116 9.50 -16.27 -21.92
N TYR A 117 8.26 -16.11 -21.47
CA TYR A 117 7.96 -15.27 -20.33
C TYR A 117 8.28 -16.01 -19.02
N PRO A 118 8.93 -15.37 -18.04
CA PRO A 118 9.23 -15.99 -16.75
C PRO A 118 7.99 -16.20 -15.87
N SER A 119 6.88 -15.55 -16.18
CA SER A 119 5.60 -15.66 -15.50
C SER A 119 4.46 -15.47 -16.50
N ASP A 120 3.25 -15.93 -16.18
CA ASP A 120 2.02 -15.62 -16.90
C ASP A 120 1.52 -14.20 -16.66
N HIS A 121 2.11 -13.50 -15.71
CA HIS A 121 1.92 -12.07 -15.47
C HIS A 121 3.18 -11.29 -15.81
N CYS A 122 2.98 -10.07 -16.29
CA CYS A 122 4.04 -9.10 -16.51
C CYS A 122 4.29 -8.30 -15.24
N PRO A 123 5.54 -8.08 -14.80
CA PRO A 123 5.84 -7.18 -13.70
C PRO A 123 5.34 -5.76 -13.97
N VAL A 124 4.74 -5.14 -12.96
CA VAL A 124 4.30 -3.75 -12.99
C VAL A 124 5.14 -2.94 -12.02
N THR A 125 5.68 -1.83 -12.48
CA THR A 125 6.52 -0.95 -11.67
C THR A 125 6.10 0.50 -11.82
N ILE A 126 6.26 1.28 -10.76
CA ILE A 126 6.18 2.73 -10.77
C ILE A 126 7.45 3.33 -10.18
N GLN A 127 7.77 4.54 -10.61
CA GLN A 127 8.64 5.43 -9.87
C GLN A 127 7.82 6.54 -9.27
N VAL A 128 8.02 6.80 -8.00
CA VAL A 128 7.24 7.77 -7.23
C VAL A 128 8.15 8.54 -6.28
N ASP A 129 7.92 9.84 -6.18
CA ASP A 129 8.48 10.67 -5.11
C ASP A 129 7.40 10.86 -4.04
N PHE A 130 7.79 10.75 -2.79
CA PHE A 130 6.93 11.02 -1.66
C PHE A 130 7.16 12.48 -1.22
N ASP A 131 6.13 13.30 -1.37
CA ASP A 131 6.11 14.70 -0.94
C ASP A 131 5.48 14.83 0.46
N TYR A 132 5.58 13.76 1.26
CA TYR A 132 4.95 13.64 2.55
C TYR A 132 5.93 14.03 3.66
N ASP A 133 5.61 15.11 4.35
CA ASP A 133 6.23 15.43 5.63
C ASP A 133 5.48 14.66 6.72
N ALA A 134 6.13 13.65 7.30
CA ALA A 134 5.54 12.90 8.40
C ALA A 134 5.14 13.86 9.52
N PRO A 135 3.95 13.70 10.12
CA PRO A 135 3.63 14.45 11.33
C PRO A 135 4.73 14.20 12.36
N GLU A 136 5.16 15.27 13.05
CA GLU A 136 6.05 15.07 14.19
C GLU A 136 5.36 14.11 15.18
N ALA A 137 6.11 13.10 15.62
CA ALA A 137 5.61 12.20 16.65
C ALA A 137 5.23 13.05 17.87
N PRO A 138 4.07 12.82 18.51
CA PRO A 138 3.69 13.59 19.68
C PRO A 138 4.78 13.48 20.74
N GLU A 139 5.13 14.59 21.38
CA GLU A 139 6.00 14.56 22.56
C GLU A 139 5.21 13.96 23.73
N ILE A 140 5.49 12.69 24.02
CA ILE A 140 4.85 11.99 25.12
C ILE A 140 5.53 12.41 26.43
N GLU A 141 4.75 12.85 27.41
CA GLU A 141 5.26 13.26 28.72
C GLU A 141 5.85 12.06 29.47
N GLY A 142 7.00 12.26 30.13
CA GLY A 142 7.71 11.25 30.91
C GLY A 142 9.11 10.96 30.39
N SER A 143 9.77 10.00 31.03
CA SER A 143 11.12 9.54 30.65
C SER A 143 11.23 8.03 30.47
N GLY A 144 10.11 7.30 30.57
CA GLY A 144 10.05 5.86 30.40
C GLY A 144 10.65 5.04 31.56
N THR A 145 10.93 5.68 32.69
CA THR A 145 11.41 4.98 33.92
C THR A 145 10.24 4.59 34.81
N ALA A 146 10.48 3.69 35.78
CA ALA A 146 9.45 3.29 36.71
C ALA A 146 8.95 4.42 37.62
N SER A 147 9.78 5.47 37.85
CA SER A 147 9.41 6.64 38.66
C SER A 147 8.83 7.78 37.82
N ASP A 148 8.97 7.71 36.48
CA ASP A 148 8.50 8.70 35.51
C ASP A 148 8.18 7.97 34.20
N PRO A 149 7.07 7.21 34.14
CA PRO A 149 6.69 6.46 32.96
C PRO A 149 6.24 7.38 31.82
N TRP A 150 6.33 6.91 30.57
CA TRP A 150 5.71 7.58 29.42
C TRP A 150 4.19 7.59 29.59
N LYS A 151 3.57 8.77 29.53
CA LYS A 151 2.13 8.97 29.75
C LYS A 151 1.37 8.93 28.44
N ILE A 152 0.69 7.86 28.15
CA ILE A 152 -0.14 7.70 26.98
C ILE A 152 -1.53 8.26 27.27
N SER A 153 -1.91 9.32 26.57
CA SER A 153 -3.16 10.05 26.78
C SER A 153 -4.08 10.08 25.58
N SER A 154 -3.60 9.62 24.43
CA SER A 154 -4.34 9.67 23.16
C SER A 154 -4.03 8.46 22.27
N PRO A 155 -4.88 8.16 21.26
CA PRO A 155 -4.54 7.19 20.22
C PRO A 155 -3.26 7.53 19.46
N ALA A 156 -2.94 8.82 19.29
CA ALA A 156 -1.71 9.27 18.64
C ALA A 156 -0.46 8.88 19.44
N ASP A 157 -0.49 9.06 20.78
CA ASP A 157 0.61 8.64 21.66
C ASP A 157 0.80 7.13 21.60
N TRP A 158 -0.29 6.37 21.66
CA TRP A 158 -0.25 4.91 21.54
C TRP A 158 0.39 4.45 20.24
N ASN A 159 0.00 5.06 19.13
CA ASN A 159 0.54 4.72 17.82
C ASN A 159 2.03 5.06 17.71
N ALA A 160 2.44 6.24 18.21
CA ALA A 160 3.84 6.63 18.22
C ALA A 160 4.73 5.65 19.01
N VAL A 161 4.25 5.19 20.17
CA VAL A 161 4.93 4.16 20.95
C VAL A 161 4.99 2.83 20.19
N ALA A 162 3.87 2.39 19.63
CA ALA A 162 3.81 1.13 18.89
C ALA A 162 4.73 1.14 17.65
N GLU A 163 4.77 2.22 16.91
CA GLU A 163 5.66 2.39 15.74
C GLU A 163 7.13 2.38 16.15
N SER A 164 7.48 3.12 17.21
CA SER A 164 8.84 3.16 17.74
C SER A 164 9.32 1.78 18.16
N ILE A 165 8.51 1.03 18.91
CA ILE A 165 8.82 -0.33 19.36
C ILE A 165 8.95 -1.29 18.16
N ASN A 166 8.02 -1.21 17.21
CA ASN A 166 7.97 -2.12 16.06
C ASN A 166 9.07 -1.81 15.02
N SER A 167 9.59 -0.59 14.99
CA SER A 167 10.70 -0.23 14.10
C SER A 167 11.96 -1.03 14.37
N GLY A 168 12.16 -1.43 15.62
CA GLY A 168 13.39 -2.09 16.07
C GLY A 168 14.66 -1.25 15.90
N ALA A 169 14.50 0.07 15.64
CA ALA A 169 15.62 0.96 15.44
C ALA A 169 16.44 1.13 16.72
N ALA A 170 17.76 1.17 16.59
CA ALA A 170 18.66 1.28 17.74
C ALA A 170 18.56 2.64 18.46
N ASP A 171 18.03 3.64 17.77
CA ASP A 171 17.79 5.02 18.25
C ASP A 171 16.30 5.29 18.55
N ALA A 172 15.47 4.23 18.63
CA ALA A 172 14.06 4.37 18.95
C ALA A 172 13.87 5.06 20.31
N VAL A 173 13.04 6.08 20.36
CA VAL A 173 12.77 6.86 21.58
C VAL A 173 11.95 6.03 22.57
N TYR A 174 10.94 5.33 22.07
CA TYR A 174 10.05 4.50 22.90
C TYR A 174 10.45 3.02 22.76
N LEU A 175 10.92 2.42 23.86
CA LEU A 175 11.45 1.06 23.87
C LEU A 175 10.45 0.10 24.52
N SER A 176 10.44 -1.15 24.09
CA SER A 176 9.63 -2.22 24.70
C SER A 176 10.00 -2.51 26.16
N THR A 177 11.18 -2.06 26.60
CA THR A 177 11.69 -2.20 27.98
C THR A 177 11.37 -1.00 28.86
N ALA A 178 10.80 0.07 28.32
CA ALA A 178 10.41 1.25 29.07
C ALA A 178 9.13 1.02 29.87
N CYS A 179 8.87 1.90 30.83
CA CYS A 179 7.62 1.92 31.59
C CYS A 179 6.62 2.90 30.95
N TYR A 180 5.36 2.47 30.87
CA TYR A 180 4.26 3.22 30.28
C TYR A 180 3.10 3.29 31.25
N GLU A 181 2.38 4.41 31.23
CA GLU A 181 1.17 4.65 32.02
C GLU A 181 0.07 5.18 31.10
N LEU A 182 -1.14 4.64 31.21
CA LEU A 182 -2.32 5.25 30.59
C LEU A 182 -2.79 6.38 31.50
N SER A 183 -2.69 7.61 31.00
CA SER A 183 -3.07 8.82 31.75
C SER A 183 -4.47 9.32 31.41
N ALA A 184 -5.15 8.69 30.43
CA ALA A 184 -6.54 8.95 30.04
C ALA A 184 -7.19 7.67 29.49
N ASP A 185 -8.53 7.67 29.40
CA ASP A 185 -9.24 6.67 28.61
C ASP A 185 -8.96 6.92 27.14
N ILE A 186 -8.51 5.90 26.43
CA ILE A 186 -8.14 6.01 25.01
C ILE A 186 -9.24 5.38 24.17
N ASP A 187 -9.90 6.21 23.36
CA ASP A 187 -10.88 5.78 22.37
C ASP A 187 -10.22 5.70 21.00
N PHE A 188 -10.34 4.56 20.33
CA PHE A 188 -9.80 4.29 19.00
C PHE A 188 -10.88 4.30 17.90
N GLU A 189 -12.11 4.82 18.19
CA GLU A 189 -13.19 4.93 17.21
C GLU A 189 -12.92 5.94 16.09
#